data_627871a09fc8d21b9765ec7f56aa6d43
#
_entry.id   627871a09fc8d21b9765ec7f56aa6d43
#
_cell.length_a   1.000
_cell.length_b   1.000
_cell.length_c   1.000
_cell.angle_alpha   90.00
_cell.angle_beta   90.00
_cell.angle_gamma   90.00
#
_symmetry.space_group_name_H-M   'P 1'
#
loop_
_entity.id
_entity.type
_entity.pdbx_description
1 polymer ?
#
loop_
_entity_poly.entity_id
_entity_poly.type
_entity_poly.pdbx_seq_one_letter_code
_entity_poly.pdbx_strand_id
1 'polypeptide(L)'
;PHFRRDPARPVHRVGERRIRRKTEKGYDLLLQKRSKEKDSFPGCYDISSAGHISAGDEPLETALRELEEELGIKAEPEQLKKVCMHEGSMNGNFYGREFKNHEISTVYMYEETVDITKLKLQKEEVEEVMWMDQEELIQKVRDGGIPNCIYLDEVEKF
;
A
#
# COMPACT_ATOMS: atom_id res chain seq x y z
N PRO A 1 0.91 0.12 24.83
CA PRO A 1 1.88 1.23 24.90
C PRO A 1 1.26 2.45 24.24
N HIS A 2 1.02 3.50 25.05
CA HIS A 2 0.56 4.77 24.52
C HIS A 2 1.71 5.41 23.77
N PHE A 3 1.66 5.40 22.44
CA PHE A 3 2.55 6.21 21.63
C PHE A 3 2.29 7.68 21.98
N ARG A 4 3.25 8.33 22.65
CA ARG A 4 3.21 9.77 22.82
C ARG A 4 3.39 10.38 21.43
N ARG A 5 2.36 11.06 20.92
CA ARG A 5 2.46 11.86 19.70
C ARG A 5 3.54 12.92 19.93
N ASP A 6 4.60 12.85 19.15
CA ASP A 6 5.57 13.92 19.08
C ASP A 6 4.91 15.08 18.31
N PRO A 7 4.64 16.23 18.95
CA PRO A 7 3.99 17.35 18.28
C PRO A 7 4.81 17.94 17.13
N ALA A 8 6.10 17.60 17.04
CA ALA A 8 6.98 18.02 15.96
C ALA A 8 6.90 17.11 14.71
N ARG A 9 6.18 15.98 14.77
CA ARG A 9 6.04 15.05 13.65
C ARG A 9 4.59 14.98 13.21
N PRO A 10 4.26 15.52 12.02
CA PRO A 10 2.90 15.40 11.51
C PRO A 10 2.54 13.94 11.27
N VAL A 11 1.35 13.55 11.73
CA VAL A 11 0.78 12.24 11.45
C VAL A 11 -0.01 12.33 10.15
N HIS A 12 0.33 11.52 9.18
CA HIS A 12 -0.40 11.45 7.92
C HIS A 12 -1.46 10.35 7.97
N ARG A 13 -2.65 10.66 7.51
CA ARG A 13 -3.68 9.66 7.28
C ARG A 13 -3.49 9.07 5.89
N VAL A 14 -3.50 7.75 5.81
CA VAL A 14 -3.29 7.01 4.56
C VAL A 14 -4.42 6.01 4.36
N GLY A 15 -4.86 5.88 3.12
CA GLY A 15 -5.72 4.77 2.70
C GLY A 15 -4.88 3.73 2.00
N GLU A 16 -4.93 2.49 2.45
CA GLU A 16 -4.27 1.36 1.82
C GLU A 16 -5.30 0.44 1.20
N ARG A 17 -5.09 0.02 -0.03
CA ARG A 17 -5.91 -0.94 -0.75
C ARG A 17 -5.06 -2.16 -1.05
N ARG A 18 -5.48 -3.29 -0.53
CA ARG A 18 -4.86 -4.58 -0.80
C ARG A 18 -5.75 -5.38 -1.71
N ILE A 19 -5.20 -5.82 -2.81
CA ILE A 19 -5.87 -6.70 -3.76
C ILE A 19 -5.29 -8.08 -3.57
N ARG A 20 -6.14 -9.06 -3.26
CA ARG A 20 -5.73 -10.44 -3.10
C ARG A 20 -6.63 -11.37 -3.88
N ARG A 21 -6.09 -12.53 -4.22
CA ARG A 21 -6.84 -13.63 -4.81
C ARG A 21 -6.54 -14.92 -4.07
N LYS A 22 -7.55 -15.76 -3.93
CA LYS A 22 -7.39 -17.08 -3.33
C LYS A 22 -6.70 -18.03 -4.31
N THR A 23 -5.75 -18.80 -3.79
CA THR A 23 -5.03 -19.85 -4.52
C THR A 23 -5.12 -21.17 -3.78
N GLU A 24 -4.62 -22.25 -4.37
CA GLU A 24 -4.55 -23.56 -3.71
C GLU A 24 -3.68 -23.54 -2.45
N LYS A 25 -2.68 -22.65 -2.40
CA LYS A 25 -1.75 -22.51 -1.27
C LYS A 25 -2.22 -21.53 -0.20
N GLY A 26 -3.21 -20.70 -0.49
CA GLY A 26 -3.66 -19.63 0.37
C GLY A 26 -4.05 -18.40 -0.44
N TYR A 27 -3.25 -17.36 -0.40
CA TYR A 27 -3.53 -16.10 -1.12
C TYR A 27 -2.31 -15.59 -1.85
N ASP A 28 -2.54 -15.00 -3.03
CA ASP A 28 -1.61 -14.10 -3.67
C ASP A 28 -2.02 -12.66 -3.37
N LEU A 29 -1.05 -11.80 -3.17
CA LEU A 29 -1.22 -10.35 -3.05
C LEU A 29 -0.74 -9.68 -4.33
N LEU A 30 -1.48 -8.68 -4.80
CA LEU A 30 -1.03 -7.82 -5.88
C LEU A 30 -0.11 -6.76 -5.30
N LEU A 31 1.13 -6.73 -5.79
CA LEU A 31 2.11 -5.73 -5.41
C LEU A 31 2.26 -4.69 -6.51
N GLN A 32 2.52 -3.45 -6.14
CA GLN A 32 2.99 -2.44 -7.06
C GLN A 32 4.48 -2.20 -6.91
N LYS A 33 5.15 -1.89 -8.00
CA LYS A 33 6.50 -1.33 -7.97
C LYS A 33 6.37 0.18 -8.14
N ARG A 34 6.83 0.92 -7.14
CA ARG A 34 6.78 2.38 -7.13
C ARG A 34 7.62 2.94 -8.27
N SER A 35 7.10 3.98 -8.92
CA SER A 35 7.85 4.69 -9.97
C SER A 35 9.20 5.17 -9.45
N LYS A 36 10.20 5.17 -10.32
CA LYS A 36 11.54 5.74 -10.04
C LYS A 36 11.49 7.25 -9.84
N GLU A 37 10.41 7.90 -10.24
CA GLU A 37 10.19 9.34 -10.09
C GLU A 37 9.61 9.71 -8.71
N LYS A 38 9.29 8.74 -7.85
CA LYS A 38 8.76 9.00 -6.52
C LYS A 38 9.81 9.65 -5.62
N ASP A 39 9.38 10.57 -4.77
CA ASP A 39 10.24 11.29 -3.80
C ASP A 39 10.77 10.37 -2.69
N SER A 40 10.04 9.30 -2.39
CA SER A 40 10.38 8.33 -1.36
C SER A 40 10.25 6.92 -1.89
N PHE A 41 11.16 6.04 -1.47
CA PHE A 41 11.19 4.63 -1.85
C PHE A 41 11.05 4.39 -3.36
N PRO A 42 11.80 5.12 -4.23
CA PRO A 42 11.69 4.94 -5.68
C PRO A 42 12.09 3.52 -6.08
N GLY A 43 11.31 2.91 -6.98
CA GLY A 43 11.56 1.56 -7.48
C GLY A 43 11.35 0.43 -6.47
N CYS A 44 10.85 0.72 -5.29
CA CYS A 44 10.54 -0.29 -4.27
C CYS A 44 9.16 -0.89 -4.47
N TYR A 45 9.02 -2.15 -4.06
CA TYR A 45 7.71 -2.81 -4.01
C TYR A 45 6.91 -2.34 -2.81
N ASP A 46 5.61 -2.23 -3.00
CA ASP A 46 4.65 -1.80 -2.02
C ASP A 46 3.37 -2.62 -2.15
N ILE A 47 2.45 -2.48 -1.21
CA ILE A 47 1.10 -3.05 -1.32
C ILE A 47 0.40 -2.51 -2.56
N SER A 48 -0.74 -3.09 -2.93
CA SER A 48 -1.38 -2.85 -4.22
C SER A 48 -1.57 -1.38 -4.57
N SER A 49 -2.07 -0.59 -3.63
CA SER A 49 -2.28 0.84 -3.81
C SER A 49 -2.34 1.53 -2.46
N ALA A 50 -1.78 2.72 -2.35
CA ALA A 50 -1.81 3.52 -1.14
C ALA A 50 -1.73 5.01 -1.47
N GLY A 51 -2.38 5.83 -0.67
CA GLY A 51 -2.32 7.28 -0.85
C GLY A 51 -2.78 8.04 0.39
N HIS A 52 -2.32 9.28 0.50
CA HIS A 52 -2.68 10.17 1.59
C HIS A 52 -4.16 10.57 1.50
N ILE A 53 -4.82 10.62 2.65
CA ILE A 53 -6.19 11.14 2.78
C ILE A 53 -6.07 12.61 3.19
N SER A 54 -6.53 13.50 2.32
CA SER A 54 -6.51 14.92 2.60
C SER A 54 -7.48 15.29 3.74
N ALA A 55 -7.16 16.37 4.44
CA ALA A 55 -8.04 16.87 5.50
C ALA A 55 -9.45 17.14 4.96
N GLY A 56 -10.46 16.60 5.66
CA GLY A 56 -11.87 16.72 5.26
C GLY A 56 -12.36 15.67 4.30
N ASP A 57 -11.47 14.86 3.71
CA ASP A 57 -11.86 13.77 2.81
C ASP A 57 -12.24 12.51 3.59
N GLU A 58 -13.21 11.77 3.04
CA GLU A 58 -13.63 10.49 3.59
C GLU A 58 -12.69 9.37 3.11
N PRO A 59 -12.25 8.47 4.02
CA PRO A 59 -11.31 7.40 3.67
C PRO A 59 -11.80 6.50 2.54
N LEU A 60 -13.06 6.06 2.56
CA LEU A 60 -13.58 5.14 1.54
C LEU A 60 -13.66 5.80 0.17
N GLU A 61 -14.18 7.02 0.08
CA GLU A 61 -14.28 7.75 -1.19
C GLU A 61 -12.89 8.00 -1.79
N THR A 62 -11.93 8.38 -0.96
CA THR A 62 -10.54 8.56 -1.37
C THR A 62 -9.95 7.25 -1.86
N ALA A 63 -10.19 6.14 -1.16
CA ALA A 63 -9.70 4.83 -1.55
C ALA A 63 -10.25 4.38 -2.91
N LEU A 64 -11.54 4.57 -3.15
CA LEU A 64 -12.18 4.25 -4.43
C LEU A 64 -11.61 5.07 -5.58
N ARG A 65 -11.45 6.36 -5.38
CA ARG A 65 -10.89 7.28 -6.37
C ARG A 65 -9.45 6.91 -6.72
N GLU A 66 -8.61 6.70 -5.75
CA GLU A 66 -7.20 6.41 -5.97
C GLU A 66 -6.97 5.02 -6.58
N LEU A 67 -7.79 4.05 -6.25
CA LEU A 67 -7.75 2.73 -6.88
C LEU A 67 -8.02 2.84 -8.39
N GLU A 68 -8.96 3.67 -8.79
CA GLU A 68 -9.24 3.94 -10.20
C GLU A 68 -8.11 4.75 -10.86
N GLU A 69 -7.62 5.79 -10.20
CA GLU A 69 -6.56 6.65 -10.74
C GLU A 69 -5.23 5.89 -10.91
N GLU A 70 -4.81 5.12 -9.91
CA GLU A 70 -3.51 4.45 -9.93
C GLU A 70 -3.48 3.17 -10.74
N LEU A 71 -4.54 2.36 -10.67
CA LEU A 71 -4.60 1.04 -11.28
C LEU A 71 -5.69 0.87 -12.35
N GLY A 72 -6.58 1.82 -12.49
CA GLY A 72 -7.70 1.74 -13.42
C GLY A 72 -8.80 0.77 -12.99
N ILE A 73 -8.91 0.48 -11.70
CA ILE A 73 -9.95 -0.40 -11.15
C ILE A 73 -11.11 0.45 -10.63
N LYS A 74 -12.27 0.29 -11.27
CA LYS A 74 -13.53 0.88 -10.82
C LYS A 74 -14.23 -0.08 -9.85
N ALA A 75 -14.02 0.16 -8.55
CA ALA A 75 -14.65 -0.64 -7.51
C ALA A 75 -15.92 0.03 -7.00
N GLU A 76 -16.89 -0.79 -6.60
CA GLU A 76 -18.05 -0.33 -5.85
C GLU A 76 -17.71 -0.25 -4.35
N PRO A 77 -18.37 0.63 -3.57
CA PRO A 77 -18.07 0.76 -2.13
C PRO A 77 -18.12 -0.56 -1.37
N GLU A 78 -19.05 -1.46 -1.71
CA GLU A 78 -19.23 -2.75 -1.08
C GLU A 78 -18.08 -3.72 -1.35
N GLN A 79 -17.31 -3.48 -2.39
CA GLN A 79 -16.17 -4.32 -2.79
C GLN A 79 -14.87 -3.98 -2.05
N LEU A 80 -14.80 -2.82 -1.42
CA LEU A 80 -13.70 -2.43 -0.54
C LEU A 80 -14.08 -2.66 0.92
N LYS A 81 -13.55 -3.73 1.50
CA LYS A 81 -13.83 -4.09 2.89
C LYS A 81 -12.76 -3.55 3.80
N LYS A 82 -13.14 -2.69 4.76
CA LYS A 82 -12.22 -2.22 5.79
C LYS A 82 -11.85 -3.40 6.70
N VAL A 83 -10.56 -3.72 6.76
CA VAL A 83 -10.06 -4.85 7.55
C VAL A 83 -9.35 -4.43 8.82
N CYS A 84 -8.64 -3.32 8.82
CA CYS A 84 -8.00 -2.80 10.03
C CYS A 84 -7.56 -1.34 9.90
N MET A 85 -7.11 -0.80 11.02
CA MET A 85 -6.30 0.41 11.10
C MET A 85 -4.87 -0.01 11.47
N HIS A 86 -3.89 0.61 10.87
CA HIS A 86 -2.47 0.35 11.15
C HIS A 86 -1.74 1.66 11.41
N GLU A 87 -0.94 1.68 12.46
CA GLU A 87 -0.07 2.82 12.78
C GLU A 87 1.38 2.38 12.61
N GLY A 88 2.15 3.14 11.83
CA GLY A 88 3.54 2.82 11.53
C GLY A 88 4.38 4.04 11.24
N SER A 89 5.70 3.84 11.30
CA SER A 89 6.68 4.86 10.97
C SER A 89 7.74 4.26 10.08
N MET A 90 8.11 5.00 9.03
CA MET A 90 9.24 4.65 8.17
C MET A 90 10.17 5.84 8.02
N ASN A 91 11.47 5.56 8.07
CA ASN A 91 12.52 6.55 7.90
C ASN A 91 13.44 6.10 6.76
N GLY A 92 14.03 7.06 6.06
CA GLY A 92 14.99 6.77 5.00
C GLY A 92 15.69 8.03 4.53
N ASN A 93 16.66 7.83 3.64
CA ASN A 93 17.35 8.91 2.92
C ASN A 93 17.14 8.70 1.43
N PHE A 94 16.54 9.68 0.76
CA PHE A 94 16.29 9.65 -0.68
C PHE A 94 16.76 10.95 -1.32
N TYR A 95 17.60 10.84 -2.34
CA TYR A 95 18.14 11.98 -3.05
C TYR A 95 18.85 12.99 -2.12
N GLY A 96 19.56 12.49 -1.09
CA GLY A 96 20.26 13.31 -0.11
C GLY A 96 19.37 14.00 0.92
N ARG A 97 18.06 13.65 0.97
CA ARG A 97 17.10 14.20 1.93
C ARG A 97 16.66 13.13 2.92
N GLU A 98 16.58 13.52 4.19
CA GLU A 98 16.02 12.67 5.24
C GLU A 98 14.50 12.60 5.09
N PHE A 99 13.97 11.37 5.07
CA PHE A 99 12.55 11.08 5.05
C PHE A 99 12.13 10.46 6.39
N LYS A 100 11.19 11.12 7.07
CA LYS A 100 10.58 10.62 8.31
C LYS A 100 9.07 10.66 8.13
N ASN A 101 8.43 9.51 8.21
CA ASN A 101 6.99 9.39 8.03
C ASN A 101 6.35 8.65 9.18
N HIS A 102 5.29 9.22 9.72
CA HIS A 102 4.41 8.59 10.69
C HIS A 102 3.00 8.57 10.09
N GLU A 103 2.43 7.38 9.96
CA GLU A 103 1.17 7.16 9.28
C GLU A 103 0.16 6.43 10.16
N ILE A 104 -1.10 6.83 10.02
CA ILE A 104 -2.24 6.03 10.45
C ILE A 104 -2.98 5.62 9.18
N SER A 105 -2.95 4.33 8.91
CA SER A 105 -3.53 3.75 7.69
C SER A 105 -4.88 3.13 7.95
N THR A 106 -5.85 3.41 7.07
CA THR A 106 -7.08 2.64 6.97
C THR A 106 -6.87 1.62 5.86
N VAL A 107 -6.92 0.34 6.21
CA VAL A 107 -6.61 -0.75 5.28
C VAL A 107 -7.89 -1.38 4.75
N TYR A 108 -8.02 -1.39 3.44
CA TYR A 108 -9.13 -2.02 2.71
C TYR A 108 -8.64 -3.24 1.94
N MET A 109 -9.49 -4.26 1.88
CA MET A 109 -9.25 -5.48 1.10
C MET A 109 -10.21 -5.52 -0.09
N TYR A 110 -9.66 -5.81 -1.28
CA TYR A 110 -10.38 -6.01 -2.52
C TYR A 110 -10.14 -7.44 -3.01
N GLU A 111 -11.20 -8.21 -3.18
CA GLU A 111 -11.11 -9.64 -3.50
C GLU A 111 -11.80 -10.02 -4.81
N GLU A 112 -12.23 -9.03 -5.59
CA GLU A 112 -12.81 -9.28 -6.90
C GLU A 112 -11.75 -9.72 -7.90
N THR A 113 -12.16 -10.41 -8.95
CA THR A 113 -11.26 -10.88 -10.00
C THR A 113 -10.59 -9.70 -10.71
N VAL A 114 -9.26 -9.74 -10.78
CA VAL A 114 -8.45 -8.73 -11.46
C VAL A 114 -7.59 -9.38 -12.53
N ASP A 115 -7.72 -8.92 -13.75
CA ASP A 115 -6.80 -9.26 -14.84
C ASP A 115 -5.74 -8.14 -14.93
N ILE A 116 -4.54 -8.42 -14.46
CA ILE A 116 -3.45 -7.43 -14.40
C ILE A 116 -3.02 -6.94 -15.79
N THR A 117 -3.31 -7.69 -16.85
CA THR A 117 -2.99 -7.26 -18.21
C THR A 117 -3.90 -6.14 -18.73
N LYS A 118 -5.03 -5.93 -18.07
CA LYS A 118 -6.04 -4.91 -18.43
C LYS A 118 -5.97 -3.67 -17.54
N LEU A 119 -5.10 -3.64 -16.55
CA LEU A 119 -4.95 -2.50 -15.67
C LEU A 119 -4.36 -1.30 -16.42
N LYS A 120 -4.81 -0.11 -16.03
CA LYS A 120 -4.26 1.17 -16.51
C LYS A 120 -3.46 1.78 -15.37
N LEU A 121 -2.14 1.62 -15.44
CA LEU A 121 -1.25 2.13 -14.41
C LEU A 121 -0.98 3.62 -14.60
N GLN A 122 -1.08 4.38 -13.53
CA GLN A 122 -0.61 5.75 -13.49
C GLN A 122 0.92 5.73 -13.37
N LYS A 123 1.61 5.88 -14.50
CA LYS A 123 3.05 5.63 -14.60
C LYS A 123 3.92 6.52 -13.72
N GLU A 124 3.46 7.72 -13.39
CA GLU A 124 4.13 8.62 -12.45
C GLU A 124 4.16 8.06 -11.01
N GLU A 125 3.23 7.18 -10.68
CA GLU A 125 3.09 6.57 -9.37
C GLU A 125 3.50 5.11 -9.35
N VAL A 126 3.08 4.34 -10.35
CA VAL A 126 3.22 2.88 -10.42
C VAL A 126 3.92 2.46 -11.71
N GLU A 127 5.10 1.86 -11.60
CA GLU A 127 5.86 1.38 -12.76
C GLU A 127 5.29 0.07 -13.30
N GLU A 128 5.02 -0.88 -12.41
CA GLU A 128 4.48 -2.20 -12.74
C GLU A 128 3.74 -2.82 -11.55
N VAL A 129 2.99 -3.88 -11.81
CA VAL A 129 2.32 -4.70 -10.79
C VAL A 129 2.65 -6.17 -10.98
N MET A 130 2.58 -6.93 -9.90
CA MET A 130 2.78 -8.38 -9.94
C MET A 130 2.02 -9.08 -8.83
N TRP A 131 1.60 -10.31 -9.09
CA TRP A 131 1.10 -11.19 -8.06
C TRP A 131 2.27 -11.87 -7.33
N MET A 132 2.17 -11.96 -6.01
CA MET A 132 3.11 -12.72 -5.20
C MET A 132 2.36 -13.50 -4.13
N ASP A 133 2.76 -14.76 -3.92
CA ASP A 133 2.26 -15.58 -2.81
C ASP A 133 2.53 -14.88 -1.48
N GLN A 134 1.53 -14.86 -0.60
CA GLN A 134 1.59 -14.12 0.66
C GLN A 134 2.74 -14.61 1.55
N GLU A 135 2.94 -15.92 1.66
CA GLU A 135 4.03 -16.47 2.47
C GLU A 135 5.41 -16.12 1.89
N GLU A 136 5.53 -16.14 0.57
CA GLU A 136 6.75 -15.70 -0.12
C GLU A 136 7.02 -14.24 0.13
N LEU A 137 6.00 -13.39 0.09
CA LEU A 137 6.14 -11.96 0.36
C LEU A 137 6.61 -11.71 1.80
N ILE A 138 5.98 -12.36 2.77
CA ILE A 138 6.36 -12.24 4.19
C ILE A 138 7.83 -12.61 4.36
N GLN A 139 8.27 -13.70 3.76
CA GLN A 139 9.66 -14.15 3.84
C GLN A 139 10.63 -13.14 3.21
N LYS A 140 10.30 -12.61 2.03
CA LYS A 140 11.15 -11.63 1.33
C LYS A 140 11.21 -10.28 2.05
N VAL A 141 10.13 -9.84 2.66
CA VAL A 141 10.12 -8.62 3.48
C VAL A 141 10.97 -8.82 4.73
N ARG A 142 10.85 -9.97 5.39
CA ARG A 142 11.62 -10.32 6.58
C ARG A 142 13.12 -10.40 6.30
N ASP A 143 13.52 -10.99 5.20
CA ASP A 143 14.92 -11.25 4.84
C ASP A 143 15.55 -10.11 4.03
N GLY A 144 14.76 -9.11 3.61
CA GLY A 144 15.23 -8.06 2.71
C GLY A 144 15.50 -8.56 1.29
N GLY A 145 14.82 -9.62 0.85
CA GLY A 145 15.03 -10.25 -0.47
C GLY A 145 14.50 -9.45 -1.66
N ILE A 146 13.71 -8.41 -1.41
CA ILE A 146 13.26 -7.41 -2.40
C ILE A 146 13.34 -6.02 -1.80
N PRO A 147 13.65 -4.99 -2.61
CA PRO A 147 13.51 -3.62 -2.15
C PRO A 147 12.03 -3.31 -1.93
N ASN A 148 11.67 -2.90 -0.71
CA ASN A 148 10.28 -2.69 -0.35
C ASN A 148 10.09 -1.59 0.69
N CYS A 149 8.87 -1.09 0.80
CA CYS A 149 8.42 -0.20 1.86
C CYS A 149 7.15 -0.74 2.53
N ILE A 150 7.14 -2.06 2.76
CA ILE A 150 5.99 -2.78 3.31
C ILE A 150 6.19 -2.99 4.82
N TYR A 151 5.15 -2.73 5.61
CA TYR A 151 5.16 -3.01 7.05
C TYR A 151 4.95 -4.52 7.29
N LEU A 152 5.98 -5.19 7.80
CA LEU A 152 5.95 -6.64 8.03
C LEU A 152 4.81 -7.07 8.96
N ASP A 153 4.63 -6.37 10.07
CA ASP A 153 3.57 -6.66 11.03
C ASP A 153 2.17 -6.58 10.43
N GLU A 154 1.99 -5.71 9.44
CA GLU A 154 0.73 -5.54 8.74
C GLU A 154 0.47 -6.69 7.76
N VAL A 155 1.50 -7.12 7.01
CA VAL A 155 1.38 -8.23 6.05
C VAL A 155 1.16 -9.57 6.77
N GLU A 156 1.73 -9.76 7.94
CA GLU A 156 1.56 -10.98 8.73
C GLU A 156 0.14 -11.18 9.28
N LYS A 157 -0.67 -10.10 9.39
CA LYS A 157 -2.03 -10.18 9.92
C LYS A 157 -3.07 -10.70 8.92
N PHE A 158 -2.84 -10.54 7.64
CA PHE A 158 -3.84 -10.79 6.61
C PHE A 158 -3.30 -11.53 5.41
#